data_79e31b915e37308c5bd5e2e3cdde4387
#
_entry.id   79e31b915e37308c5bd5e2e3cdde4387
#
_cell.length_a   1.000
_cell.length_b   1.000
_cell.length_c   1.000
_cell.angle_alpha   90.00
_cell.angle_beta   90.00
_cell.angle_gamma   90.00
#
_symmetry.space_group_name_H-M   'P 1'
#
loop_
_entity.id
_entity.type
_entity.pdbx_description
1 polymer ?
#
loop_
_entity_poly.entity_id
_entity_poly.type
_entity_poly.pdbx_seq_one_letter_code
_entity_poly.pdbx_strand_id
1 'polypeptide(L)'
;VPLKTGGYGIGIAVCVGPRRTVVGRFFKPIYDELPTPDELIQLTEDDSVHIEHFRDDGLQDGSWKIIGQHPLWDSYEWPIPRFGVFQPKANDSQGQAFEIEFDEHLSSVRQKKVTIEHFRMLPYEILAPAKAAEITLTLALTRPGWKRSVPGLD
;
A
#
# COMPACT_ATOMS: atom_id res chain seq x y z
N VAL A 1 -5.97 4.65 -10.07
CA VAL A 1 -4.98 3.70 -10.61
C VAL A 1 -5.67 2.79 -11.61
N PRO A 2 -5.24 2.71 -12.88
CA PRO A 2 -5.80 1.77 -13.84
C PRO A 2 -5.46 0.32 -13.44
N LEU A 3 -6.43 -0.58 -13.58
CA LEU A 3 -6.26 -1.99 -13.26
C LEU A 3 -5.98 -2.82 -14.53
N LYS A 4 -5.23 -3.91 -14.40
CA LYS A 4 -4.91 -4.81 -15.53
C LYS A 4 -6.12 -5.55 -16.10
N THR A 5 -7.18 -5.66 -15.31
CA THR A 5 -8.46 -6.27 -15.71
C THR A 5 -9.46 -5.27 -16.30
N GLY A 6 -9.10 -4.01 -16.43
CA GLY A 6 -9.96 -2.89 -16.77
C GLY A 6 -10.52 -2.19 -15.54
N GLY A 7 -11.02 -0.97 -15.72
CA GLY A 7 -11.51 -0.11 -14.65
C GLY A 7 -10.39 0.51 -13.80
N TYR A 8 -10.79 1.07 -12.67
CA TYR A 8 -9.92 1.84 -11.79
C TYR A 8 -10.02 1.36 -10.35
N GLY A 9 -8.87 1.17 -9.70
CA GLY A 9 -8.76 1.11 -8.26
C GLY A 9 -8.54 2.52 -7.69
N ILE A 10 -9.20 2.82 -6.57
CA ILE A 10 -9.07 4.10 -5.89
C ILE A 10 -8.18 3.95 -4.68
N GLY A 11 -7.33 4.94 -4.47
CA GLY A 11 -6.47 5.01 -3.29
C GLY A 11 -6.34 6.43 -2.76
N ILE A 12 -6.02 6.53 -1.48
CA ILE A 12 -5.66 7.78 -0.80
C ILE A 12 -4.16 7.72 -0.53
N ALA A 13 -3.39 8.73 -1.00
CA ALA A 13 -2.01 8.92 -0.59
C ALA A 13 -2.00 9.48 0.83
N VAL A 14 -1.57 8.67 1.80
CA VAL A 14 -1.54 9.07 3.22
C VAL A 14 -0.24 9.76 3.59
N CYS A 15 0.83 9.48 2.87
CA CYS A 15 2.13 10.11 3.07
C CYS A 15 2.93 10.14 1.77
N VAL A 16 3.63 11.25 1.56
CA VAL A 16 4.58 11.43 0.45
C VAL A 16 5.97 11.64 1.04
N GLY A 17 6.86 10.72 0.77
CA GLY A 17 8.23 10.74 1.27
C GLY A 17 9.24 11.30 0.25
N PRO A 18 10.52 11.34 0.64
CA PRO A 18 11.60 11.74 -0.25
C PRO A 18 11.77 10.73 -1.39
N ARG A 19 12.52 11.13 -2.42
CA ARG A 19 12.84 10.27 -3.57
C ARG A 19 11.61 9.73 -4.31
N ARG A 20 10.50 10.48 -4.27
CA ARG A 20 9.30 10.16 -5.02
C ARG A 20 8.62 8.86 -4.55
N THR A 21 8.56 8.68 -3.25
CA THR A 21 7.90 7.55 -2.62
C THR A 21 6.56 7.97 -2.02
N VAL A 22 5.58 7.08 -2.04
CA VAL A 22 4.22 7.32 -1.55
C VAL A 22 3.73 6.09 -0.81
N VAL A 23 3.12 6.29 0.34
CA VAL A 23 2.30 5.27 0.98
C VAL A 23 0.85 5.56 0.64
N GLY A 24 0.18 4.58 0.07
CA GLY A 24 -1.24 4.65 -0.29
C GLY A 24 -2.06 3.55 0.33
N ARG A 25 -3.31 3.89 0.68
CA ARG A 25 -4.37 2.96 1.07
C ARG A 25 -5.35 2.85 -0.07
N PHE A 26 -5.72 1.63 -0.45
CA PHE A 26 -6.57 1.35 -1.60
C PHE A 26 -7.86 0.66 -1.16
N PHE A 27 -8.95 0.96 -1.87
CA PHE A 27 -10.31 0.68 -1.47
C PHE A 27 -11.09 -0.07 -2.54
N LYS A 28 -12.15 -0.75 -2.13
CA LYS A 28 -13.23 -1.22 -2.98
C LYS A 28 -14.36 -0.18 -2.99
N PRO A 29 -15.21 -0.16 -4.04
CA PRO A 29 -15.25 -1.04 -5.21
C PRO A 29 -14.22 -0.70 -6.29
N ILE A 30 -14.18 -1.51 -7.36
CA ILE A 30 -13.57 -1.17 -8.64
C ILE A 30 -14.56 -0.30 -9.40
N TYR A 31 -14.08 0.77 -10.02
CA TYR A 31 -14.88 1.73 -10.78
C TYR A 31 -14.62 1.57 -12.27
N ASP A 32 -15.67 1.57 -13.10
CA ASP A 32 -15.53 1.56 -14.55
C ASP A 32 -15.05 2.93 -15.07
N GLU A 33 -15.50 4.02 -14.41
CA GLU A 33 -15.08 5.39 -14.66
C GLU A 33 -14.46 5.99 -13.40
N LEU A 34 -13.69 7.07 -13.54
CA LEU A 34 -13.09 7.75 -12.40
C LEU A 34 -14.17 8.44 -11.56
N PRO A 35 -14.31 8.09 -10.28
CA PRO A 35 -15.27 8.75 -9.40
C PRO A 35 -14.82 10.17 -9.05
N THR A 36 -15.76 10.98 -8.60
CA THR A 36 -15.48 12.30 -8.02
C THR A 36 -15.03 12.17 -6.56
N PRO A 37 -14.30 13.15 -5.99
CA PRO A 37 -13.94 13.13 -4.58
C PRO A 37 -15.15 13.02 -3.63
N ASP A 38 -16.29 13.64 -3.97
CA ASP A 38 -17.50 13.62 -3.15
C ASP A 38 -18.11 12.21 -3.04
N GLU A 39 -17.96 11.38 -4.06
CA GLU A 39 -18.41 9.98 -4.03
C GLU A 39 -17.56 9.10 -3.08
N LEU A 40 -16.40 9.60 -2.67
CA LEU A 40 -15.45 8.89 -1.84
C LEU A 40 -15.44 9.36 -0.37
N ILE A 41 -16.27 10.35 -0.04
CA ILE A 41 -16.28 10.98 1.30
C ILE A 41 -16.58 10.00 2.44
N GLN A 42 -17.26 8.89 2.14
CA GLN A 42 -17.61 7.86 3.12
C GLN A 42 -16.48 6.87 3.42
N LEU A 43 -15.39 6.90 2.64
CA LEU A 43 -14.26 6.00 2.85
C LEU A 43 -13.53 6.34 4.15
N THR A 44 -13.27 5.30 4.94
CA THR A 44 -12.51 5.36 6.18
C THR A 44 -11.26 4.49 6.09
N GLU A 45 -10.36 4.62 7.06
CA GLU A 45 -9.16 3.77 7.13
C GLU A 45 -9.51 2.28 7.12
N ASP A 46 -10.57 1.90 7.83
CA ASP A 46 -11.02 0.51 7.98
C ASP A 46 -11.55 -0.10 6.67
N ASP A 47 -11.97 0.74 5.72
CA ASP A 47 -12.44 0.28 4.40
C ASP A 47 -11.29 -0.10 3.46
N SER A 48 -10.05 0.17 3.84
CA SER A 48 -8.89 -0.14 3.00
C SER A 48 -8.67 -1.64 2.91
N VAL A 49 -8.54 -2.15 1.69
CA VAL A 49 -8.32 -3.57 1.40
C VAL A 49 -6.88 -3.88 1.05
N HIS A 50 -6.10 -2.86 0.74
CA HIS A 50 -4.69 -3.00 0.41
C HIS A 50 -3.92 -1.73 0.76
N ILE A 51 -2.69 -1.92 1.23
CA ILE A 51 -1.75 -0.85 1.54
C ILE A 51 -0.47 -1.13 0.76
N GLU A 52 0.06 -0.11 0.11
CA GLU A 52 1.26 -0.23 -0.70
C GLU A 52 2.21 0.94 -0.45
N HIS A 53 3.52 0.65 -0.39
CA HIS A 53 4.58 1.65 -0.49
C HIS A 53 5.13 1.59 -1.91
N PHE A 54 5.01 2.67 -2.68
CA PHE A 54 5.32 2.69 -4.10
C PHE A 54 6.01 3.97 -4.54
N ARG A 55 6.58 3.93 -5.74
CA ARG A 55 7.13 5.12 -6.40
C ARG A 55 6.02 5.84 -7.17
N ASP A 56 6.09 7.17 -7.17
CA ASP A 56 5.10 8.03 -7.81
C ASP A 56 5.20 8.08 -9.36
N ASP A 57 5.93 7.15 -9.98
CA ASP A 57 6.16 7.13 -11.43
C ASP A 57 4.84 7.24 -12.23
N GLY A 58 3.80 6.52 -11.79
CA GLY A 58 2.49 6.56 -12.43
C GLY A 58 1.74 7.88 -12.27
N LEU A 59 1.98 8.61 -11.18
CA LEU A 59 1.45 9.96 -10.96
C LEU A 59 2.20 10.97 -11.85
N GLN A 60 3.51 10.82 -12.00
CA GLN A 60 4.36 11.72 -12.78
C GLN A 60 4.12 11.61 -14.28
N ASP A 61 3.99 10.40 -14.80
CA ASP A 61 3.72 10.17 -16.22
C ASP A 61 2.24 10.35 -16.59
N GLY A 62 1.37 10.58 -15.59
CA GLY A 62 -0.05 10.82 -15.75
C GLY A 62 -0.87 9.57 -16.05
N SER A 63 -0.30 8.37 -15.97
CA SER A 63 -1.04 7.11 -16.08
C SER A 63 -1.97 6.88 -14.87
N TRP A 64 -1.60 7.39 -13.71
CA TRP A 64 -2.45 7.45 -12.52
C TRP A 64 -3.02 8.85 -12.38
N LYS A 65 -4.32 8.97 -12.23
CA LYS A 65 -4.99 10.27 -12.13
C LYS A 65 -5.17 10.68 -10.68
N ILE A 66 -4.77 11.92 -10.37
CA ILE A 66 -5.19 12.59 -9.14
C ILE A 66 -6.56 13.20 -9.42
N ILE A 67 -7.58 12.74 -8.71
CA ILE A 67 -8.97 13.19 -8.89
C ILE A 67 -9.36 14.27 -7.89
N GLY A 68 -8.56 14.50 -6.87
CA GLY A 68 -8.79 15.54 -5.86
C GLY A 68 -8.17 15.21 -4.53
N GLN A 69 -8.61 15.92 -3.51
CA GLN A 69 -8.26 15.67 -2.11
C GLN A 69 -9.47 15.08 -1.39
N HIS A 70 -9.24 14.11 -0.52
CA HIS A 70 -10.32 13.59 0.34
C HIS A 70 -10.79 14.70 1.29
N PRO A 71 -12.10 15.04 1.33
CA PRO A 71 -12.57 16.20 2.06
C PRO A 71 -12.33 16.15 3.57
N LEU A 72 -12.34 14.94 4.13
CA LEU A 72 -12.11 14.69 5.56
C LEU A 72 -10.71 14.13 5.83
N TRP A 73 -9.75 14.33 4.90
CA TRP A 73 -8.40 13.84 5.13
C TRP A 73 -7.75 14.57 6.29
N ASP A 74 -7.27 13.80 7.25
CA ASP A 74 -6.51 14.23 8.40
C ASP A 74 -5.44 13.17 8.71
N SER A 75 -4.24 13.59 9.04
CA SER A 75 -3.13 12.68 9.36
C SER A 75 -3.39 11.85 10.63
N TYR A 76 -4.30 12.28 11.47
CA TYR A 76 -4.75 11.55 12.66
C TYR A 76 -5.66 10.38 12.31
N GLU A 77 -6.60 10.61 11.37
CA GLU A 77 -7.55 9.61 10.90
C GLU A 77 -6.94 8.69 9.83
N TRP A 78 -5.87 9.16 9.16
CA TRP A 78 -5.15 8.44 8.11
C TRP A 78 -3.68 8.24 8.48
N PRO A 79 -3.36 7.53 9.57
CA PRO A 79 -1.99 7.34 10.01
C PRO A 79 -1.17 6.52 9.01
N ILE A 80 0.13 6.78 8.99
CA ILE A 80 1.07 5.93 8.24
C ILE A 80 1.05 4.54 8.89
N PRO A 81 0.73 3.48 8.15
CA PRO A 81 0.67 2.14 8.69
C PRO A 81 2.06 1.63 9.07
N ARG A 82 2.10 0.67 9.97
CA ARG A 82 3.31 -0.12 10.20
C ARG A 82 3.45 -1.17 9.13
N PHE A 83 4.68 -1.45 8.73
CA PHE A 83 4.99 -2.42 7.69
C PHE A 83 5.77 -3.61 8.25
N GLY A 84 5.60 -4.75 7.60
CA GLY A 84 6.40 -5.94 7.85
C GLY A 84 7.59 -6.04 6.89
N VAL A 85 8.77 -6.34 7.41
CA VAL A 85 9.94 -6.71 6.61
C VAL A 85 10.37 -8.11 6.98
N PHE A 86 10.62 -8.94 5.96
CA PHE A 86 11.16 -10.27 6.13
C PHE A 86 12.59 -10.31 5.60
N GLN A 87 13.52 -10.79 6.44
CA GLN A 87 14.92 -10.97 6.08
C GLN A 87 15.21 -12.47 6.01
N PRO A 88 15.31 -13.06 4.79
CA PRO A 88 15.68 -14.45 4.65
C PRO A 88 17.14 -14.64 5.08
N LYS A 89 17.45 -15.76 5.72
CA LYS A 89 18.83 -16.14 6.03
C LYS A 89 19.35 -17.12 5.00
N ALA A 90 20.58 -16.93 4.55
CA ALA A 90 21.18 -17.72 3.49
C ALA A 90 21.32 -19.23 3.78
N ASN A 91 21.37 -19.63 5.05
CA ASN A 91 21.62 -21.01 5.48
C ASN A 91 20.60 -21.54 6.51
N ASP A 92 19.47 -20.86 6.67
CA ASP A 92 18.48 -21.24 7.68
C ASP A 92 17.08 -21.12 7.06
N SER A 93 16.29 -22.16 7.20
CA SER A 93 14.89 -22.18 6.74
C SER A 93 13.99 -21.17 7.46
N GLN A 94 14.49 -20.56 8.53
CA GLN A 94 13.78 -19.54 9.30
C GLN A 94 14.47 -18.18 9.20
N GLY A 95 14.03 -17.34 8.25
CA GLY A 95 14.36 -15.92 8.22
C GLY A 95 13.86 -15.17 9.46
N GLN A 96 14.07 -13.88 9.52
CA GLN A 96 13.62 -13.02 10.61
C GLN A 96 12.58 -12.02 10.10
N ALA A 97 11.51 -11.85 10.87
CA ALA A 97 10.47 -10.89 10.59
C ALA A 97 10.59 -9.68 11.52
N PHE A 98 10.35 -8.50 10.97
CA PHE A 98 10.39 -7.23 11.67
C PHE A 98 9.15 -6.40 11.33
N GLU A 99 8.68 -5.62 12.30
CA GLU A 99 7.76 -4.53 12.14
C GLU A 99 8.57 -3.25 12.02
N ILE A 100 8.26 -2.41 11.03
CA ILE A 100 8.88 -1.09 10.82
C ILE A 100 7.82 -0.01 10.99
N GLU A 101 8.19 1.05 11.71
CA GLU A 101 7.44 2.28 11.87
C GLU A 101 8.16 3.40 11.13
N PHE A 102 7.42 4.19 10.36
CA PHE A 102 7.91 5.33 9.60
C PHE A 102 7.43 6.64 10.20
N ASP A 103 8.25 7.68 10.08
CA ASP A 103 7.85 9.05 10.34
C ASP A 103 7.12 9.69 9.14
N GLU A 104 6.74 10.95 9.27
CA GLU A 104 6.06 11.74 8.24
C GLU A 104 6.88 11.95 6.96
N HIS A 105 8.18 11.63 7.00
CA HIS A 105 9.08 11.68 5.85
C HIS A 105 9.39 10.29 5.26
N LEU A 106 8.66 9.26 5.68
CA LEU A 106 8.90 7.86 5.34
C LEU A 106 10.33 7.38 5.65
N SER A 107 10.93 7.95 6.69
CA SER A 107 12.16 7.43 7.28
C SER A 107 11.83 6.41 8.35
N SER A 108 12.52 5.27 8.35
CA SER A 108 12.35 4.25 9.39
C SER A 108 12.84 4.78 10.73
N VAL A 109 11.95 4.99 11.68
CA VAL A 109 12.27 5.50 13.03
C VAL A 109 12.32 4.40 14.06
N ARG A 110 11.69 3.27 13.79
CA ARG A 110 11.69 2.12 14.70
C ARG A 110 11.59 0.82 13.95
N GLN A 111 12.41 -0.15 14.36
CA GLN A 111 12.33 -1.52 13.89
C GLN A 111 12.26 -2.45 15.11
N LYS A 112 11.31 -3.38 15.09
CA LYS A 112 11.07 -4.36 16.16
C LYS A 112 10.97 -5.74 15.56
N LYS A 113 11.70 -6.71 16.11
CA LYS A 113 11.54 -8.12 15.76
C LYS A 113 10.16 -8.62 16.20
N VAL A 114 9.48 -9.35 15.31
CA VAL A 114 8.13 -9.88 15.55
C VAL A 114 8.05 -11.37 15.17
N THR A 115 6.97 -12.03 15.55
CA THR A 115 6.69 -13.40 15.09
C THR A 115 6.24 -13.39 13.62
N ILE A 116 6.32 -14.53 12.96
CA ILE A 116 5.85 -14.71 11.59
C ILE A 116 4.34 -14.46 11.50
N GLU A 117 3.58 -14.90 12.50
CA GLU A 117 2.13 -14.68 12.59
C GLU A 117 1.80 -13.19 12.61
N HIS A 118 2.49 -12.41 13.45
CA HIS A 118 2.31 -10.96 13.51
C HIS A 118 2.72 -10.30 12.19
N PHE A 119 3.87 -10.68 11.62
CA PHE A 119 4.32 -10.20 10.32
C PHE A 119 3.27 -10.39 9.22
N ARG A 120 2.59 -11.55 9.17
CA ARG A 120 1.55 -11.84 8.16
C ARG A 120 0.30 -10.98 8.28
N MET A 121 0.14 -10.24 9.37
CA MET A 121 -0.95 -9.27 9.58
C MET A 121 -0.59 -7.86 9.11
N LEU A 122 0.69 -7.60 8.86
CA LEU A 122 1.19 -6.30 8.41
C LEU A 122 1.22 -6.21 6.88
N PRO A 123 1.03 -5.01 6.29
CA PRO A 123 1.38 -4.78 4.90
C PRO A 123 2.89 -5.03 4.71
N TYR A 124 3.23 -5.73 3.64
CA TYR A 124 4.64 -6.06 3.36
C TYR A 124 5.38 -4.85 2.81
N GLU A 125 6.50 -4.49 3.47
CA GLU A 125 7.34 -3.39 3.03
C GLU A 125 8.14 -3.78 1.79
N ILE A 126 7.78 -3.16 0.69
CA ILE A 126 8.50 -3.20 -0.56
C ILE A 126 8.21 -1.93 -1.35
N LEU A 127 9.25 -1.21 -1.71
CA LEU A 127 9.08 -0.06 -2.58
C LEU A 127 8.80 -0.52 -4.02
N ALA A 128 7.53 -0.55 -4.39
CA ALA A 128 7.09 -1.03 -5.69
C ALA A 128 7.16 0.06 -6.77
N PRO A 129 7.72 -0.20 -7.97
CA PRO A 129 7.48 0.64 -9.14
C PRO A 129 5.97 0.68 -9.45
N ALA A 130 5.48 1.79 -10.06
CA ALA A 130 4.05 1.98 -10.34
C ALA A 130 3.42 0.78 -11.06
N LYS A 131 4.08 0.21 -12.07
CA LYS A 131 3.57 -0.97 -12.79
C LYS A 131 3.45 -2.23 -11.94
N ALA A 132 4.35 -2.42 -10.98
CA ALA A 132 4.24 -3.53 -10.04
C ALA A 132 3.10 -3.30 -9.04
N ALA A 133 2.93 -2.06 -8.57
CA ALA A 133 1.81 -1.68 -7.72
C ALA A 133 0.46 -1.87 -8.43
N GLU A 134 0.34 -1.56 -9.74
CA GLU A 134 -0.87 -1.84 -10.54
C GLU A 134 -1.23 -3.33 -10.55
N ILE A 135 -0.23 -4.20 -10.73
CA ILE A 135 -0.44 -5.66 -10.73
C ILE A 135 -0.89 -6.11 -9.34
N THR A 136 -0.19 -5.68 -8.30
CA THR A 136 -0.50 -6.01 -6.90
C THR A 136 -1.91 -5.56 -6.55
N LEU A 137 -2.25 -4.32 -6.86
CA LEU A 137 -3.56 -3.76 -6.61
C LEU A 137 -4.66 -4.51 -7.38
N THR A 138 -4.43 -4.82 -8.67
CA THR A 138 -5.37 -5.63 -9.44
C THR A 138 -5.66 -6.96 -8.74
N LEU A 139 -4.63 -7.67 -8.28
CA LEU A 139 -4.77 -8.93 -7.57
C LEU A 139 -5.51 -8.76 -6.24
N ALA A 140 -5.15 -7.75 -5.45
CA ALA A 140 -5.76 -7.48 -4.15
C ALA A 140 -7.26 -7.15 -4.27
N LEU A 141 -7.65 -6.41 -5.30
CA LEU A 141 -9.05 -6.00 -5.53
C LEU A 141 -9.91 -7.09 -6.17
N THR A 142 -9.31 -7.95 -7.03
CA THR A 142 -10.07 -8.94 -7.81
C THR A 142 -10.07 -10.35 -7.22
N ARG A 143 -9.13 -10.67 -6.34
CA ARG A 143 -9.00 -12.01 -5.75
C ARG A 143 -9.21 -11.97 -4.24
N PRO A 144 -10.36 -12.43 -3.73
CA PRO A 144 -10.61 -12.48 -2.29
C PRO A 144 -9.51 -13.24 -1.54
N GLY A 145 -9.00 -12.64 -0.46
CA GLY A 145 -7.95 -13.27 0.37
C GLY A 145 -6.55 -13.29 -0.25
N TRP A 146 -6.35 -12.64 -1.41
CA TRP A 146 -5.01 -12.56 -1.99
C TRP A 146 -4.04 -11.84 -1.03
N LYS A 147 -2.86 -12.41 -0.91
CA LYS A 147 -1.72 -11.80 -0.21
C LYS A 147 -0.49 -11.91 -1.10
N ARG A 148 0.37 -10.91 -0.98
CA ARG A 148 1.66 -10.92 -1.69
C ARG A 148 2.53 -12.06 -1.14
N SER A 149 3.12 -12.85 -2.04
CA SER A 149 4.13 -13.83 -1.67
C SER A 149 5.41 -13.14 -1.16
N VAL A 150 5.98 -13.69 -0.12
CA VAL A 150 7.19 -13.17 0.53
C VAL A 150 8.33 -14.13 0.29
N PRO A 151 9.33 -13.76 -0.53
CA PRO A 151 10.45 -14.64 -0.84
C PRO A 151 11.15 -15.19 0.42
N GLY A 152 11.25 -16.52 0.50
CA GLY A 152 11.88 -17.21 1.61
C GLY A 152 10.97 -17.43 2.85
N LEU A 153 9.68 -17.08 2.74
CA LEU A 153 8.69 -17.35 3.78
C LEU A 153 7.59 -18.30 3.30
N ASP A 154 7.25 -18.25 2.01
CA ASP A 154 6.20 -19.06 1.35
C ASP A 154 6.81 -20.24 0.59
#